data_5d76acbca483ed437b1a637e49d1089f
#
_entry.id   5d76acbca483ed437b1a637e49d1089f
#
_cell.length_a   1.000
_cell.length_b   1.000
_cell.length_c   1.000
_cell.angle_alpha   90.00
_cell.angle_beta   90.00
_cell.angle_gamma   90.00
#
_symmetry.space_group_name_H-M   'P 1'
#
loop_
_entity.id
_entity.type
_entity.pdbx_description
1 polymer ?
#
loop_
_entity_poly.entity_id
_entity_poly.type
_entity_poly.pdbx_seq_one_letter_code
_entity_poly.pdbx_strand_id
1 'polypeptide(L)'
;MADKKEFMTYKGKPLVRCGNELYYGSMDEPYVIHLVVKSTKDVNGLKVADKVAVQLMATDPDLSPRKQIVKSSEKSGLFLAMDIAEAWLHKALKTAQANKTN
;
A
#
# COMPACT_ATOMS: atom_id res chain seq x y z
N MET A 1 -12.76 -16.97 13.34
CA MET A 1 -11.79 -17.34 12.31
C MET A 1 -11.05 -16.12 11.80
N ALA A 2 -9.76 -16.22 11.71
CA ALA A 2 -8.96 -15.11 11.25
C ALA A 2 -9.26 -14.80 9.79
N ASP A 3 -8.97 -13.59 9.41
CA ASP A 3 -9.15 -13.15 8.04
C ASP A 3 -8.30 -13.97 7.11
N LYS A 4 -8.84 -14.27 5.94
CA LYS A 4 -8.07 -14.94 4.91
C LYS A 4 -7.15 -13.94 4.25
N LYS A 5 -5.89 -14.31 4.13
CA LYS A 5 -4.92 -13.54 3.38
C LYS A 5 -4.99 -13.95 1.92
N GLU A 6 -5.16 -12.99 1.07
CA GLU A 6 -5.18 -13.22 -0.36
C GLU A 6 -3.86 -12.70 -0.93
N PHE A 7 -3.16 -13.59 -1.63
CA PHE A 7 -1.87 -13.27 -2.22
C PHE A 7 -2.04 -13.08 -3.71
N MET A 8 -1.71 -11.89 -4.17
CA MET A 8 -1.89 -11.51 -5.55
C MET A 8 -0.62 -10.80 -6.03
N THR A 9 -0.61 -10.45 -7.30
CA THR A 9 0.42 -9.56 -7.83
C THR A 9 -0.26 -8.41 -8.55
N TYR A 10 0.36 -7.26 -8.51
CA TYR A 10 -0.12 -6.09 -9.21
C TYR A 10 1.09 -5.40 -9.84
N LYS A 11 1.10 -5.33 -11.14
CA LYS A 11 2.20 -4.73 -11.91
C LYS A 11 3.56 -5.31 -11.49
N GLY A 12 3.59 -6.61 -11.33
CA GLY A 12 4.83 -7.35 -11.05
C GLY A 12 5.28 -7.35 -9.61
N LYS A 13 4.51 -6.78 -8.70
CA LYS A 13 4.86 -6.75 -7.28
C LYS A 13 3.82 -7.47 -6.43
N PRO A 14 4.23 -8.05 -5.31
CA PRO A 14 3.28 -8.72 -4.42
C PRO A 14 2.22 -7.76 -3.88
N LEU A 15 1.00 -8.26 -3.80
CA LEU A 15 -0.11 -7.54 -3.20
C LEU A 15 -0.84 -8.52 -2.29
N VAL A 16 -0.85 -8.22 -1.01
CA VAL A 16 -1.49 -9.08 -0.01
C VAL A 16 -2.68 -8.34 0.58
N ARG A 17 -3.82 -8.98 0.56
CA ARG A 17 -5.02 -8.42 1.17
C ARG A 17 -5.39 -9.22 2.41
N CYS A 18 -5.71 -8.51 3.49
CA CYS A 18 -6.16 -9.11 4.73
C CYS A 18 -7.28 -8.22 5.27
N GLY A 19 -8.54 -8.64 5.08
CA GLY A 19 -9.67 -7.84 5.51
C GLY A 19 -9.73 -6.51 4.77
N ASN A 20 -9.71 -5.42 5.51
CA ASN A 20 -9.76 -4.07 4.94
C ASN A 20 -8.39 -3.49 4.64
N GLU A 21 -7.34 -4.27 4.85
CA GLU A 21 -5.98 -3.78 4.68
C GLU A 21 -5.31 -4.49 3.52
N LEU A 22 -4.51 -3.72 2.78
CA LEU A 22 -3.73 -4.27 1.68
C LEU A 22 -2.29 -3.82 1.85
N TYR A 23 -1.37 -4.72 1.54
CA TYR A 23 0.06 -4.43 1.58
C TYR A 23 0.62 -4.65 0.18
N TYR A 24 1.22 -3.64 -0.38
CA TYR A 24 1.75 -3.67 -1.73
C TYR A 24 3.26 -3.50 -1.71
N GLY A 25 3.97 -4.46 -2.28
CA GLY A 25 5.41 -4.45 -2.31
C GLY A 25 5.98 -5.61 -1.49
N SER A 26 7.30 -5.69 -1.44
CA SER A 26 7.99 -6.75 -0.71
C SER A 26 8.68 -6.18 0.52
N MET A 27 8.55 -6.89 1.64
CA MET A 27 9.23 -6.47 2.87
C MET A 27 10.75 -6.57 2.76
N ASP A 28 11.25 -7.24 1.73
CA ASP A 28 12.68 -7.29 1.45
C ASP A 28 13.21 -5.99 0.86
N GLU A 29 12.30 -5.14 0.39
CA GLU A 29 12.67 -3.86 -0.19
C GLU A 29 12.56 -2.75 0.84
N PRO A 30 13.23 -1.61 0.64
CA PRO A 30 13.24 -0.54 1.65
C PRO A 30 11.90 0.14 1.89
N TYR A 31 10.95 0.00 0.98
CA TYR A 31 9.64 0.63 1.13
C TYR A 31 8.53 -0.31 0.71
N VAL A 32 7.39 -0.14 1.35
CA VAL A 32 6.15 -0.84 0.96
C VAL A 32 5.00 0.16 1.07
N ILE A 33 3.87 -0.20 0.47
CA ILE A 33 2.66 0.59 0.56
C ILE A 33 1.65 -0.15 1.42
N HIS A 34 1.03 0.58 2.33
CA HIS A 34 -0.05 0.06 3.17
C HIS A 34 -1.33 0.82 2.81
N LEU A 35 -2.36 0.08 2.42
CA LEU A 35 -3.65 0.67 2.09
C LEU A 35 -4.68 0.17 3.08
N VAL A 36 -5.57 1.07 3.50
CA VAL A 36 -6.65 0.72 4.41
C VAL A 36 -7.96 1.24 3.82
N VAL A 37 -8.91 0.34 3.62
CA VAL A 37 -10.26 0.72 3.18
C VAL A 37 -11.01 1.23 4.38
N LYS A 38 -11.21 2.53 4.44
CA LYS A 38 -11.84 3.18 5.59
C LYS A 38 -13.35 3.11 5.54
N SER A 39 -13.93 3.14 4.35
CA SER A 39 -15.36 3.08 4.19
C SER A 39 -15.71 2.46 2.85
N THR A 40 -16.94 1.97 2.77
CA THR A 40 -17.47 1.38 1.55
C THR A 40 -18.76 2.09 1.20
N LYS A 41 -19.19 1.94 -0.05
CA LYS A 41 -20.47 2.44 -0.51
C LYS A 41 -21.11 1.41 -1.40
N ASP A 42 -22.43 1.47 -1.50
CA ASP A 42 -23.18 0.56 -2.36
C ASP A 42 -23.35 1.19 -3.74
N VAL A 43 -22.99 0.43 -4.74
CA VAL A 43 -23.20 0.82 -6.14
C VAL A 43 -23.90 -0.35 -6.82
N ASN A 44 -25.15 -0.14 -7.19
CA ASN A 44 -25.96 -1.16 -7.85
C ASN A 44 -25.98 -2.49 -7.08
N GLY A 45 -26.09 -2.41 -5.74
CA GLY A 45 -26.15 -3.59 -4.90
C GLY A 45 -24.81 -4.19 -4.54
N LEU A 46 -23.72 -3.61 -5.01
CA LEU A 46 -22.38 -4.10 -4.71
C LEU A 46 -21.68 -3.14 -3.77
N LYS A 47 -20.98 -3.70 -2.79
CA LYS A 47 -20.17 -2.89 -1.90
C LYS A 47 -18.80 -2.67 -2.52
N VAL A 48 -18.46 -1.41 -2.72
CA VAL A 48 -17.16 -1.03 -3.27
C VAL A 48 -16.43 -0.12 -2.30
N ALA A 49 -15.12 -0.10 -2.39
CA ALA A 49 -14.32 0.78 -1.54
C ALA A 49 -14.64 2.23 -1.87
N ASP A 50 -14.88 3.03 -0.84
CA ASP A 50 -15.15 4.45 -1.00
C ASP A 50 -13.91 5.25 -0.65
N LYS A 51 -13.56 5.29 0.65
CA LYS A 51 -12.37 6.01 1.07
C LYS A 51 -11.26 5.03 1.40
N VAL A 52 -10.11 5.24 0.80
CA VAL A 52 -8.95 4.36 0.99
C VAL A 52 -7.76 5.22 1.38
N ALA A 53 -7.19 4.91 2.54
CA ALA A 53 -5.96 5.56 2.98
C ALA A 53 -4.78 4.84 2.35
N VAL A 54 -3.83 5.63 1.84
CA VAL A 54 -2.62 5.10 1.21
C VAL A 54 -1.43 5.63 1.99
N GLN A 55 -0.56 4.74 2.42
CA GLN A 55 0.63 5.13 3.18
C GLN A 55 1.86 4.48 2.56
N LEU A 56 2.88 5.30 2.33
CA LEU A 56 4.20 4.81 1.94
C LEU A 56 4.99 4.59 3.21
N MET A 57 5.42 3.38 3.44
CA MET A 57 6.11 3.02 4.68
C MET A 57 7.51 2.49 4.41
N ALA A 58 8.44 2.91 5.26
CA ALA A 58 9.77 2.34 5.27
C ALA A 58 9.75 1.02 6.01
N THR A 59 10.49 0.04 5.52
CA THR A 59 10.54 -1.29 6.14
C THR A 59 11.60 -1.40 7.22
N ASP A 60 12.36 -0.34 7.46
CA ASP A 60 13.44 -0.34 8.45
C ASP A 60 12.89 -0.56 9.86
N PRO A 61 13.21 -1.66 10.52
CA PRO A 61 12.69 -1.94 11.85
C PRO A 61 13.26 -1.04 12.94
N ASP A 62 14.36 -0.34 12.66
CA ASP A 62 14.96 0.58 13.61
C ASP A 62 14.23 1.90 13.72
N LEU A 63 13.35 2.17 12.78
CA LEU A 63 12.55 3.40 12.82
C LEU A 63 11.32 3.19 13.71
N SER A 64 10.96 4.24 14.46
CA SER A 64 9.71 4.20 15.22
C SER A 64 8.53 4.12 14.24
N PRO A 65 7.38 3.59 14.67
CA PRO A 65 6.23 3.47 13.76
C PRO A 65 5.86 4.79 13.09
N ARG A 66 5.99 5.90 13.81
CA ARG A 66 5.68 7.22 13.25
C ARG A 66 6.65 7.58 12.13
N LYS A 67 7.92 7.27 12.30
CA LYS A 67 8.94 7.58 11.30
C LYS A 67 8.92 6.61 10.13
N GLN A 68 8.31 5.45 10.29
CA GLN A 68 8.17 4.51 9.20
C GLN A 68 7.20 5.01 8.14
N ILE A 69 6.25 5.86 8.54
CA ILE A 69 5.30 6.42 7.58
C ILE A 69 5.95 7.62 6.91
N VAL A 70 6.31 7.44 5.64
CA VAL A 70 7.01 8.45 4.87
C VAL A 70 6.04 9.43 4.23
N LYS A 71 4.89 8.92 3.77
CA LYS A 71 3.93 9.70 3.03
C LYS A 71 2.56 9.07 3.20
N SER A 72 1.53 9.89 3.28
CA SER A 72 0.17 9.36 3.39
C SER A 72 -0.81 10.25 2.63
N SER A 73 -1.90 9.64 2.17
CA SER A 73 -2.94 10.34 1.46
C SER A 73 -4.22 9.52 1.56
N GLU A 74 -5.33 10.11 1.17
CA GLU A 74 -6.61 9.42 1.11
C GLU A 74 -7.20 9.61 -0.26
N LYS A 75 -7.69 8.54 -0.84
CA LYS A 75 -8.25 8.57 -2.19
C LYS A 75 -9.64 7.99 -2.20
N SER A 76 -10.43 8.41 -3.16
CA SER A 76 -11.77 7.87 -3.36
C SER A 76 -11.69 6.71 -4.34
N GLY A 77 -11.92 5.50 -3.81
CA GLY A 77 -11.91 4.30 -4.61
C GLY A 77 -10.57 3.58 -4.61
N LEU A 78 -10.64 2.27 -4.74
CA LEU A 78 -9.46 1.43 -4.66
C LEU A 78 -8.55 1.59 -5.87
N PHE A 79 -9.12 1.82 -7.05
CA PHE A 79 -8.31 1.96 -8.27
C PHE A 79 -7.40 3.18 -8.19
N LEU A 80 -7.94 4.33 -7.74
CA LEU A 80 -7.12 5.51 -7.57
C LEU A 80 -6.04 5.28 -6.51
N ALA A 81 -6.40 4.60 -5.43
CA ALA A 81 -5.45 4.31 -4.38
C ALA A 81 -4.32 3.43 -4.90
N MET A 82 -4.64 2.42 -5.71
CA MET A 82 -3.63 1.53 -6.27
C MET A 82 -2.73 2.24 -7.27
N ASP A 83 -3.28 3.15 -8.07
CA ASP A 83 -2.47 3.94 -9.00
C ASP A 83 -1.43 4.77 -8.24
N ILE A 84 -1.86 5.43 -7.17
CA ILE A 84 -0.96 6.22 -6.33
C ILE A 84 0.07 5.31 -5.65
N ALA A 85 -0.39 4.18 -5.15
CA ALA A 85 0.48 3.22 -4.46
C ALA A 85 1.60 2.76 -5.37
N GLU A 86 1.27 2.40 -6.59
CA GLU A 86 2.25 1.93 -7.56
C GLU A 86 3.25 3.04 -7.90
N ALA A 87 2.76 4.24 -8.14
CA ALA A 87 3.62 5.37 -8.47
C ALA A 87 4.56 5.73 -7.32
N TRP A 88 4.01 5.80 -6.11
CA TRP A 88 4.82 6.13 -4.94
C TRP A 88 5.89 5.08 -4.68
N LEU A 89 5.50 3.82 -4.74
CA LEU A 89 6.43 2.73 -4.46
C LEU A 89 7.54 2.68 -5.51
N HIS A 90 7.18 2.81 -6.77
CA HIS A 90 8.16 2.81 -7.85
C HIS A 90 9.18 3.94 -7.66
N LYS A 91 8.68 5.13 -7.38
CA LYS A 91 9.56 6.30 -7.20
C LYS A 91 10.44 6.14 -5.96
N ALA A 92 9.87 5.65 -4.86
CA ALA A 92 10.62 5.48 -3.62
C ALA A 92 11.74 4.45 -3.78
N LEU A 93 11.43 3.33 -4.42
CA LEU A 93 12.42 2.29 -4.63
C LEU A 93 13.51 2.74 -5.58
N LYS A 94 13.15 3.50 -6.60
CA LYS A 94 14.13 4.03 -7.55
C LYS A 94 15.08 5.02 -6.85
N THR A 95 14.54 5.88 -6.00
CA THR A 95 15.34 6.83 -5.25
C THR A 95 16.29 6.12 -4.27
N ALA A 96 15.75 5.12 -3.56
CA ALA A 96 16.56 4.34 -2.63
C ALA A 96 17.71 3.62 -3.34
N GLN A 97 17.41 3.07 -4.52
CA GLN A 97 18.40 2.36 -5.31
C GLN A 97 19.50 3.31 -5.80
N ALA A 98 19.11 4.51 -6.22
CA ALA A 98 20.08 5.52 -6.66
C ALA A 98 21.00 5.91 -5.51
N ASN A 99 20.45 6.06 -4.30
CA ASN A 99 21.27 6.39 -3.13
C ASN A 99 22.22 5.27 -2.76
N LYS A 100 21.85 4.05 -3.09
CA LYS A 100 22.65 2.87 -2.73
C LYS A 100 23.87 2.70 -3.61
N THR A 101 23.87 3.27 -4.79
CA THR A 101 24.92 3.06 -5.77
C THR A 101 26.12 3.99 -5.59
N ASN A 102 26.11 4.77 -4.57
CA ASN A 102 27.25 5.65 -4.30
C ASN A 102 28.44 4.91 -3.72
#